data_9774f7f7b5406bc4d890393df3ca8882
#
_entry.id   9774f7f7b5406bc4d890393df3ca8882
#
_cell.length_a   1.000
_cell.length_b   1.000
_cell.length_c   1.000
_cell.angle_alpha   90.00
_cell.angle_beta   90.00
_cell.angle_gamma   90.00
#
_symmetry.space_group_name_H-M   'P 1'
#
loop_
_entity.id
_entity.type
_entity.pdbx_description
1 polymer ?
#
loop_
_entity_poly.entity_id
_entity_poly.type
_entity_poly.pdbx_seq_one_letter_code
_entity_poly.pdbx_strand_id
1 'polypeptide(L)'
;MSRPPMDCSSIGDGVWNRPTPRRNEQSSWNSGRIRVTLHSLDRVESLLILALMDQATGISEVTVSVVEDFHEICRQYEERKTDILLAYMPGGEAVSAVRRMRHECPTLPIVLLSDADDERIALRAVQAGAQDFLLKEELTGSLLLRALRYAVERNRLQQELRSLSLTDELTRLHNRRGFFTLATQVWKQAVRLGRTMVLFYFDVDGLKTVNDLRGHAEGDRLLAAASDILRLTFRESDVISRLGGDEFVVMSMEDEADYVESIAIRLANNVAHWNRQHPDNAPVSLSYGVTLCDPSAGRNLESFLAEADAALYRRKRLRREQNHDSKNGSIEPAPMVGLA
;
A
#
# COMPACT_ATOMS: atom_id res chain seq x y z
N MET A 1 38.92 26.92 18.69
CA MET A 1 38.17 26.16 19.69
C MET A 1 38.03 24.73 19.16
N SER A 2 38.78 23.83 19.77
CA SER A 2 38.96 22.44 19.35
C SER A 2 37.65 21.65 19.58
N ARG A 3 37.20 20.92 18.56
CA ARG A 3 36.08 20.00 18.67
C ARG A 3 36.48 18.81 19.56
N PRO A 4 35.58 18.29 20.43
CA PRO A 4 35.87 17.07 21.17
C PRO A 4 35.89 15.88 20.20
N PRO A 5 36.73 14.86 20.43
CA PRO A 5 36.78 13.66 19.61
C PRO A 5 35.48 12.86 19.74
N MET A 6 35.06 12.20 18.63
CA MET A 6 33.94 11.26 18.62
C MET A 6 34.26 10.07 19.54
N ASP A 7 33.39 9.80 20.49
CA ASP A 7 33.46 8.61 21.32
C ASP A 7 32.95 7.40 20.56
N CYS A 8 33.87 6.51 20.18
CA CYS A 8 33.59 5.30 19.41
C CYS A 8 33.17 4.10 20.30
N SER A 9 32.92 4.27 21.60
CA SER A 9 32.69 3.17 22.53
C SER A 9 31.26 2.68 22.65
N SER A 10 30.29 3.27 21.90
CA SER A 10 28.87 2.90 21.95
C SER A 10 28.31 2.41 20.60
N ILE A 11 29.02 1.49 19.94
CA ILE A 11 28.47 0.74 18.78
C ILE A 11 27.79 -0.54 19.32
N GLY A 12 26.70 -0.33 20.00
CA GLY A 12 25.72 -1.35 20.37
C GLY A 12 24.35 -0.84 19.95
N ASP A 13 23.67 -1.61 19.10
CA ASP A 13 22.29 -1.39 18.66
C ASP A 13 21.93 -0.03 18.02
N GLY A 14 22.43 0.19 16.86
CA GLY A 14 21.71 0.66 15.66
C GLY A 14 21.36 2.13 15.52
N VAL A 15 21.50 3.04 16.46
CA VAL A 15 21.08 4.44 16.26
C VAL A 15 22.16 5.43 16.66
N TRP A 16 22.74 6.10 15.66
CA TRP A 16 23.56 7.28 15.89
C TRP A 16 22.65 8.49 16.13
N ASN A 17 22.35 8.76 17.43
CA ASN A 17 21.59 9.93 17.84
C ASN A 17 22.55 11.01 18.38
N ARG A 18 22.70 12.10 17.63
CA ARG A 18 23.22 13.35 18.25
C ARG A 18 22.09 13.96 19.09
N PRO A 19 22.33 14.46 20.32
CA PRO A 19 21.28 15.06 21.14
C PRO A 19 20.73 16.32 20.45
N THR A 20 19.46 16.30 20.10
CA THR A 20 18.72 17.44 19.56
C THR A 20 17.92 18.12 20.66
N PRO A 21 17.80 19.46 20.68
CA PRO A 21 16.87 20.13 21.57
C PRO A 21 15.42 19.80 21.17
N ARG A 22 14.60 19.42 22.15
CA ARG A 22 13.17 19.10 22.00
C ARG A 22 12.42 20.29 21.42
N ARG A 23 11.86 20.14 20.22
CA ARG A 23 10.83 21.01 19.66
C ARG A 23 9.78 20.18 18.93
N ASN A 24 8.52 20.52 19.18
CA ASN A 24 7.24 20.01 18.65
C ASN A 24 7.26 19.21 17.35
N GLU A 25 6.71 18.01 17.42
CA GLU A 25 6.59 16.96 16.40
C GLU A 25 5.44 17.18 15.40
N GLN A 26 5.29 18.35 14.82
CA GLN A 26 4.33 18.53 13.73
C GLN A 26 5.03 19.04 12.48
N SER A 27 5.04 18.17 11.43
CA SER A 27 5.56 18.39 10.07
C SER A 27 7.09 18.49 9.92
N SER A 28 7.78 17.36 9.81
CA SER A 28 9.21 17.27 9.46
C SER A 28 9.56 17.84 8.07
N TRP A 29 8.57 18.07 7.21
CA TRP A 29 8.72 18.58 5.84
C TRP A 29 9.07 20.07 5.76
N ASN A 30 8.83 20.84 6.84
CA ASN A 30 9.14 22.28 6.88
C ASN A 30 10.53 22.59 7.48
N SER A 31 11.28 21.59 7.94
CA SER A 31 12.56 21.83 8.64
C SER A 31 13.80 21.67 7.77
N GLY A 32 13.67 21.28 6.49
CA GLY A 32 14.82 21.05 5.59
C GLY A 32 15.68 19.84 5.97
N ARG A 33 15.30 19.03 6.97
CA ARG A 33 16.03 17.84 7.42
C ARG A 33 15.58 16.59 6.69
N ILE A 34 16.53 15.78 6.21
CA ILE A 34 16.30 14.49 5.59
C ILE A 34 16.76 13.39 6.56
N ARG A 35 15.89 12.40 6.80
CA ARG A 35 16.22 11.21 7.59
C ARG A 35 16.61 10.09 6.65
N VAL A 36 17.85 9.68 6.70
CA VAL A 36 18.43 8.64 5.84
C VAL A 36 18.57 7.37 6.65
N THR A 37 18.07 6.26 6.15
CA THR A 37 18.48 4.95 6.64
C THR A 37 19.56 4.41 5.72
N LEU A 38 20.74 4.16 6.29
CA LEU A 38 21.85 3.50 5.61
C LEU A 38 21.75 2.00 5.86
N HIS A 39 21.60 1.23 4.79
CA HIS A 39 21.74 -0.22 4.84
C HIS A 39 23.09 -0.64 4.29
N SER A 40 23.88 -1.30 5.12
CA SER A 40 25.17 -1.90 4.75
C SER A 40 25.49 -3.02 5.73
N LEU A 41 26.01 -4.12 5.23
CA LEU A 41 26.53 -5.24 6.03
C LEU A 41 28.02 -5.02 6.37
N ASP A 42 28.68 -4.05 5.74
CA ASP A 42 30.07 -3.70 5.99
C ASP A 42 30.18 -2.47 6.89
N ARG A 43 30.74 -2.67 8.08
CA ARG A 43 30.92 -1.59 9.07
C ARG A 43 31.93 -0.53 8.62
N VAL A 44 32.96 -0.92 7.88
CA VAL A 44 33.97 0.02 7.39
C VAL A 44 33.34 0.95 6.37
N GLU A 45 32.59 0.39 5.44
CA GLU A 45 31.86 1.15 4.43
C GLU A 45 30.82 2.08 5.06
N SER A 46 30.09 1.60 6.06
CA SER A 46 29.15 2.46 6.80
C SER A 46 29.84 3.68 7.40
N LEU A 47 31.01 3.51 8.01
CA LEU A 47 31.77 4.60 8.59
C LEU A 47 32.31 5.60 7.53
N LEU A 48 32.76 5.10 6.39
CA LEU A 48 33.21 5.94 5.28
C LEU A 48 32.08 6.80 4.71
N ILE A 49 30.92 6.18 4.48
CA ILE A 49 29.72 6.87 3.98
C ILE A 49 29.27 7.94 4.99
N LEU A 50 29.25 7.61 6.28
CA LEU A 50 28.90 8.56 7.34
C LEU A 50 29.87 9.73 7.39
N ALA A 51 31.20 9.47 7.25
CA ALA A 51 32.21 10.51 7.21
C ALA A 51 32.06 11.45 6.01
N LEU A 52 31.75 10.90 4.82
CA LEU A 52 31.46 11.69 3.62
C LEU A 52 30.23 12.58 3.81
N MET A 53 29.19 12.06 4.43
CA MET A 53 27.98 12.83 4.72
C MET A 53 28.24 13.94 5.75
N ASP A 54 29.03 13.68 6.80
CA ASP A 54 29.36 14.66 7.83
C ASP A 54 30.21 15.83 7.28
N GLN A 55 31.12 15.55 6.35
CA GLN A 55 31.93 16.57 5.69
C GLN A 55 31.10 17.51 4.81
N ALA A 56 30.06 17.00 4.19
CA ALA A 56 29.24 17.74 3.23
C ALA A 56 28.07 18.48 3.87
N THR A 57 27.61 18.05 5.04
CA THR A 57 26.50 18.68 5.76
C THR A 57 26.99 19.71 6.76
N GLY A 58 26.54 20.94 6.66
CA GLY A 58 26.45 21.80 7.84
C GLY A 58 25.53 21.13 8.86
N ILE A 59 25.85 21.19 10.14
CA ILE A 59 25.40 20.43 11.33
C ILE A 59 23.89 20.14 11.46
N SER A 60 23.02 20.55 10.51
CA SER A 60 21.56 20.60 10.73
C SER A 60 20.67 19.87 9.71
N GLU A 61 21.20 19.34 8.60
CA GLU A 61 20.32 18.99 7.47
C GLU A 61 20.02 17.50 7.26
N VAL A 62 20.85 16.59 7.79
CA VAL A 62 20.66 15.13 7.59
C VAL A 62 20.82 14.40 8.92
N THR A 63 19.93 13.44 9.15
CA THR A 63 20.05 12.45 10.24
C THR A 63 20.20 11.08 9.61
N VAL A 64 21.17 10.30 10.05
CA VAL A 64 21.43 8.96 9.50
C VAL A 64 21.24 7.91 10.59
N SER A 65 20.50 6.87 10.29
CA SER A 65 20.43 5.62 11.06
C SER A 65 21.04 4.49 10.23
N VAL A 66 21.79 3.60 10.84
CA VAL A 66 22.37 2.42 10.17
C VAL A 66 21.54 1.21 10.57
N VAL A 67 21.09 0.43 9.58
CA VAL A 67 20.23 -0.72 9.78
C VAL A 67 20.68 -1.86 8.88
N GLU A 68 20.83 -3.05 9.46
CA GLU A 68 21.24 -4.26 8.74
C GLU A 68 20.05 -5.10 8.27
N ASP A 69 18.87 -4.97 8.90
CA ASP A 69 17.67 -5.74 8.59
C ASP A 69 16.66 -4.97 7.74
N PHE A 70 16.20 -5.59 6.65
CA PHE A 70 15.20 -4.98 5.75
C PHE A 70 13.84 -4.78 6.42
N HIS A 71 13.39 -5.66 7.29
CA HIS A 71 12.12 -5.48 8.02
C HIS A 71 12.15 -4.27 8.94
N GLU A 72 13.30 -4.02 9.58
CA GLU A 72 13.50 -2.83 10.40
C GLU A 72 13.43 -1.54 9.57
N ILE A 73 13.98 -1.55 8.34
CA ILE A 73 13.89 -0.41 7.41
C ILE A 73 12.43 -0.09 7.10
N CYS A 74 11.63 -1.10 6.77
CA CYS A 74 10.21 -0.93 6.47
C CYS A 74 9.45 -0.38 7.67
N ARG A 75 9.71 -0.90 8.87
CA ARG A 75 9.14 -0.40 10.12
C ARG A 75 9.49 1.08 10.36
N GLN A 76 10.76 1.46 10.19
CA GLN A 76 11.18 2.86 10.35
C GLN A 76 10.52 3.78 9.33
N TYR A 77 10.27 3.30 8.11
CA TYR A 77 9.57 4.07 7.09
C TYR A 77 8.08 4.27 7.44
N GLU A 78 7.39 3.21 7.86
CA GLU A 78 6.00 3.26 8.32
C GLU A 78 5.81 4.18 9.53
N GLU A 79 6.76 4.12 10.49
CA GLU A 79 6.79 5.00 11.66
C GLU A 79 7.26 6.43 11.34
N ARG A 80 7.48 6.74 10.06
CA ARG A 80 8.00 8.03 9.59
C ARG A 80 9.32 8.45 10.24
N LYS A 81 10.18 7.49 10.54
CA LYS A 81 11.53 7.72 11.10
C LYS A 81 12.61 7.81 10.01
N THR A 82 12.29 7.39 8.78
CA THR A 82 13.17 7.54 7.61
C THR A 82 12.42 8.14 6.43
N ASP A 83 13.11 8.91 5.61
CA ASP A 83 12.57 9.52 4.39
C ASP A 83 13.15 8.84 3.14
N ILE A 84 14.31 8.19 3.25
CA ILE A 84 15.02 7.57 2.14
C ILE A 84 15.94 6.46 2.62
N LEU A 85 16.05 5.40 1.82
CA LEU A 85 17.04 4.34 1.99
C LEU A 85 18.25 4.62 1.10
N LEU A 86 19.42 4.65 1.70
CA LEU A 86 20.72 4.53 1.03
C LEU A 86 21.23 3.12 1.27
N ALA A 87 21.31 2.29 0.23
CA ALA A 87 21.73 0.91 0.37
C ALA A 87 23.09 0.69 -0.32
N TYR A 88 24.12 0.33 0.44
CA TYR A 88 25.37 -0.14 -0.12
C TYR A 88 25.29 -1.62 -0.45
N MET A 89 25.41 -1.94 -1.73
CA MET A 89 25.29 -3.31 -2.26
C MET A 89 26.49 -3.62 -3.16
N PRO A 90 27.48 -4.35 -2.65
CA PRO A 90 28.61 -4.77 -3.47
C PRO A 90 28.17 -5.80 -4.51
N GLY A 91 28.71 -5.69 -5.73
CA GLY A 91 28.49 -6.67 -6.79
C GLY A 91 27.06 -6.76 -7.35
N GLY A 92 26.66 -7.97 -7.75
CA GLY A 92 25.43 -8.20 -8.52
C GLY A 92 24.10 -8.25 -7.73
N GLU A 93 24.11 -8.10 -6.43
CA GLU A 93 22.92 -8.26 -5.57
C GLU A 93 21.98 -7.06 -5.57
N ALA A 94 22.43 -5.92 -6.08
CA ALA A 94 21.69 -4.65 -6.08
C ALA A 94 20.27 -4.76 -6.64
N VAL A 95 20.08 -5.45 -7.77
CA VAL A 95 18.78 -5.58 -8.44
C VAL A 95 17.80 -6.43 -7.62
N SER A 96 18.27 -7.53 -7.02
CA SER A 96 17.43 -8.41 -6.19
C SER A 96 17.03 -7.71 -4.89
N ALA A 97 17.94 -6.95 -4.29
CA ALA A 97 17.68 -6.16 -3.10
C ALA A 97 16.61 -5.09 -3.36
N VAL A 98 16.72 -4.34 -4.48
CA VAL A 98 15.72 -3.33 -4.86
C VAL A 98 14.35 -3.97 -5.06
N ARG A 99 14.27 -5.10 -5.78
CA ARG A 99 12.99 -5.80 -5.99
C ARG A 99 12.36 -6.23 -4.67
N ARG A 100 13.15 -6.78 -3.75
CA ARG A 100 12.67 -7.16 -2.42
C ARG A 100 12.16 -5.95 -1.64
N MET A 101 12.91 -4.86 -1.62
CA MET A 101 12.50 -3.64 -0.94
C MET A 101 11.26 -3.00 -1.54
N ARG A 102 11.12 -3.03 -2.88
CA ARG A 102 9.91 -2.54 -3.57
C ARG A 102 8.69 -3.36 -3.25
N HIS A 103 8.88 -4.65 -2.99
CA HIS A 103 7.81 -5.53 -2.56
C HIS A 103 7.34 -5.20 -1.13
N GLU A 104 8.28 -5.06 -0.20
CA GLU A 104 7.99 -4.81 1.21
C GLU A 104 7.60 -3.35 1.47
N CYS A 105 8.26 -2.39 0.82
CA CYS A 105 8.06 -0.95 0.96
C CYS A 105 7.92 -0.25 -0.41
N PRO A 106 6.76 -0.34 -1.07
CA PRO A 106 6.60 0.12 -2.46
C PRO A 106 6.90 1.60 -2.70
N THR A 107 6.70 2.44 -1.69
CA THR A 107 6.82 3.91 -1.79
C THR A 107 8.11 4.48 -1.20
N LEU A 108 8.94 3.68 -0.53
CA LEU A 108 10.23 4.14 0.03
C LEU A 108 11.21 4.51 -1.09
N PRO A 109 11.73 5.75 -1.17
CA PRO A 109 12.78 6.06 -2.13
C PRO A 109 14.08 5.33 -1.79
N ILE A 110 14.74 4.77 -2.82
CA ILE A 110 15.94 3.95 -2.69
C ILE A 110 17.03 4.54 -3.56
N VAL A 111 18.17 4.89 -2.98
CA VAL A 111 19.42 5.19 -3.69
C VAL A 111 20.40 4.06 -3.41
N LEU A 112 20.95 3.49 -4.47
CA LEU A 112 21.95 2.45 -4.38
C LEU A 112 23.36 3.02 -4.46
N LEU A 113 24.25 2.46 -3.69
CA LEU A 113 25.67 2.68 -3.77
C LEU A 113 26.37 1.34 -4.03
N SER A 114 27.25 1.29 -5.01
CA SER A 114 27.98 0.07 -5.41
C SER A 114 29.43 0.39 -5.75
N ASP A 115 30.28 -0.62 -5.61
CA ASP A 115 31.65 -0.63 -6.09
C ASP A 115 31.77 -1.17 -7.53
N ALA A 116 30.72 -1.76 -8.08
CA ALA A 116 30.72 -2.30 -9.41
C ALA A 116 30.36 -1.23 -10.46
N ASP A 117 31.33 -0.88 -11.31
CA ASP A 117 31.12 -0.05 -12.50
C ASP A 117 30.53 -0.91 -13.64
N ASP A 118 29.25 -1.24 -13.55
CA ASP A 118 28.51 -1.95 -14.61
C ASP A 118 27.20 -1.20 -14.90
N GLU A 119 27.20 -0.47 -16.02
CA GLU A 119 26.05 0.29 -16.49
C GLU A 119 24.78 -0.57 -16.65
N ARG A 120 24.92 -1.85 -16.96
CA ARG A 120 23.78 -2.78 -17.09
C ARG A 120 23.16 -3.08 -15.72
N ILE A 121 23.97 -3.20 -14.67
CA ILE A 121 23.48 -3.36 -13.29
C ILE A 121 22.78 -2.08 -12.86
N ALA A 122 23.37 -0.92 -13.10
CA ALA A 122 22.79 0.38 -12.80
C ALA A 122 21.41 0.55 -13.46
N LEU A 123 21.32 0.30 -14.78
CA LEU A 123 20.07 0.40 -15.52
C LEU A 123 18.99 -0.56 -14.99
N ARG A 124 19.36 -1.82 -14.73
CA ARG A 124 18.44 -2.82 -14.16
C ARG A 124 17.97 -2.44 -12.75
N ALA A 125 18.82 -1.86 -11.92
CA ALA A 125 18.47 -1.41 -10.59
C ALA A 125 17.46 -0.26 -10.64
N VAL A 126 17.66 0.70 -11.54
CA VAL A 126 16.69 1.80 -11.79
C VAL A 126 15.38 1.25 -12.35
N GLN A 127 15.41 0.30 -13.30
CA GLN A 127 14.21 -0.38 -13.81
C GLN A 127 13.48 -1.19 -12.74
N ALA A 128 14.22 -1.75 -11.77
CA ALA A 128 13.63 -2.44 -10.62
C ALA A 128 13.03 -1.48 -9.59
N GLY A 129 13.25 -0.16 -9.73
CA GLY A 129 12.62 0.89 -8.92
C GLY A 129 13.58 1.71 -8.04
N ALA A 130 14.90 1.56 -8.15
CA ALA A 130 15.82 2.50 -7.50
C ALA A 130 15.64 3.91 -8.10
N GLN A 131 15.73 4.96 -7.28
CA GLN A 131 15.70 6.34 -7.72
C GLN A 131 17.03 6.77 -8.33
N ASP A 132 18.12 6.20 -7.83
CA ASP A 132 19.44 6.50 -8.33
C ASP A 132 20.40 5.34 -8.03
N PHE A 133 21.52 5.30 -8.79
CA PHE A 133 22.63 4.37 -8.61
C PHE A 133 23.93 5.15 -8.67
N LEU A 134 24.71 5.07 -7.60
CA LEU A 134 25.94 5.82 -7.43
C LEU A 134 27.14 4.85 -7.37
N LEU A 135 28.23 5.23 -8.03
CA LEU A 135 29.51 4.51 -7.90
C LEU A 135 30.27 5.02 -6.70
N LYS A 136 30.76 4.12 -5.88
CA LYS A 136 31.52 4.44 -4.68
C LYS A 136 32.79 5.21 -4.98
N GLU A 137 33.51 4.86 -6.05
CA GLU A 137 34.76 5.49 -6.45
C GLU A 137 34.60 6.97 -6.83
N GLU A 138 33.44 7.35 -7.33
CA GLU A 138 33.11 8.73 -7.71
C GLU A 138 32.40 9.50 -6.59
N LEU A 139 32.19 8.85 -5.44
CA LEU A 139 31.34 9.40 -4.39
C LEU A 139 31.99 10.55 -3.68
N THR A 140 31.39 11.73 -3.75
CA THR A 140 31.68 12.88 -2.91
C THR A 140 30.48 13.15 -2.01
N GLY A 141 30.73 13.75 -0.84
CA GLY A 141 29.64 14.09 0.07
C GLY A 141 28.58 15.01 -0.58
N SER A 142 29.01 15.95 -1.44
CA SER A 142 28.12 16.85 -2.16
C SER A 142 27.27 16.11 -3.22
N LEU A 143 27.85 15.14 -3.94
CA LEU A 143 27.14 14.30 -4.88
C LEU A 143 26.08 13.45 -4.17
N LEU A 144 26.47 12.79 -3.07
CA LEU A 144 25.59 11.95 -2.27
C LEU A 144 24.39 12.73 -1.74
N LEU A 145 24.63 13.89 -1.12
CA LEU A 145 23.54 14.74 -0.59
C LEU A 145 22.59 15.22 -1.67
N ARG A 146 23.14 15.61 -2.84
CA ARG A 146 22.33 16.02 -3.97
C ARG A 146 21.44 14.89 -4.49
N ALA A 147 22.00 13.67 -4.63
CA ALA A 147 21.26 12.49 -5.06
C ALA A 147 20.14 12.14 -4.08
N LEU A 148 20.43 12.14 -2.78
CA LEU A 148 19.44 11.88 -1.74
C LEU A 148 18.29 12.91 -1.76
N ARG A 149 18.60 14.20 -1.84
CA ARG A 149 17.59 15.27 -1.94
C ARG A 149 16.72 15.13 -3.17
N TYR A 150 17.32 14.88 -4.33
CA TYR A 150 16.56 14.70 -5.58
C TYR A 150 15.69 13.45 -5.56
N ALA A 151 16.17 12.36 -4.96
CA ALA A 151 15.40 11.13 -4.82
C ALA A 151 14.16 11.33 -3.91
N VAL A 152 14.32 12.01 -2.78
CA VAL A 152 13.20 12.35 -1.88
C VAL A 152 12.20 13.27 -2.59
N GLU A 153 12.66 14.35 -3.23
CA GLU A 153 11.77 15.30 -3.90
C GLU A 153 11.06 14.67 -5.10
N ARG A 154 11.76 13.86 -5.92
CA ARG A 154 11.16 13.11 -7.03
C ARG A 154 10.07 12.17 -6.52
N ASN A 155 10.34 11.43 -5.44
CA ASN A 155 9.34 10.52 -4.85
C ASN A 155 8.13 11.30 -4.33
N ARG A 156 8.33 12.44 -3.68
CA ARG A 156 7.25 13.33 -3.23
C ARG A 156 6.36 13.78 -4.39
N LEU A 157 6.97 14.30 -5.46
CA LEU A 157 6.23 14.73 -6.65
C LEU A 157 5.49 13.58 -7.33
N GLN A 158 6.09 12.39 -7.39
CA GLN A 158 5.41 11.19 -7.91
C GLN A 158 4.22 10.80 -7.04
N GLN A 159 4.35 10.86 -5.72
CA GLN A 159 3.22 10.59 -4.81
C GLN A 159 2.12 11.65 -4.93
N GLU A 160 2.48 12.92 -5.11
CA GLU A 160 1.51 13.99 -5.37
C GLU A 160 0.76 13.75 -6.69
N LEU A 161 1.48 13.41 -7.77
CA LEU A 161 0.85 13.05 -9.05
C LEU A 161 -0.07 11.84 -8.92
N ARG A 162 0.37 10.78 -8.22
CA ARG A 162 -0.47 9.60 -7.93
C ARG A 162 -1.69 9.98 -7.09
N SER A 163 -1.53 10.88 -6.13
CA SER A 163 -2.66 11.36 -5.31
C SER A 163 -3.68 12.16 -6.10
N LEU A 164 -3.30 12.75 -7.24
CA LEU A 164 -4.22 13.41 -8.16
C LEU A 164 -4.98 12.41 -9.05
N SER A 165 -4.47 11.21 -9.23
CA SER A 165 -5.19 10.14 -9.93
C SER A 165 -6.45 9.76 -9.15
N LEU A 166 -7.54 9.52 -9.85
CA LEU A 166 -8.79 9.00 -9.30
C LEU A 166 -8.96 7.50 -9.52
N THR A 167 -7.95 6.85 -10.13
CA THR A 167 -7.98 5.42 -10.49
C THR A 167 -6.91 4.62 -9.76
N ASP A 168 -7.20 3.36 -9.48
CA ASP A 168 -6.28 2.36 -8.96
C ASP A 168 -5.44 1.79 -10.11
N GLU A 169 -4.12 1.75 -9.96
CA GLU A 169 -3.19 1.36 -11.03
C GLU A 169 -3.32 -0.12 -11.41
N LEU A 170 -3.64 -1.00 -10.47
CA LEU A 170 -3.75 -2.43 -10.69
C LEU A 170 -5.07 -2.79 -11.36
N THR A 171 -6.18 -2.34 -10.78
CA THR A 171 -7.52 -2.76 -11.18
C THR A 171 -8.19 -1.83 -12.18
N ARG A 172 -7.65 -0.62 -12.39
CA ARG A 172 -8.24 0.43 -13.23
C ARG A 172 -9.65 0.86 -12.80
N LEU A 173 -10.09 0.45 -11.62
CA LEU A 173 -11.28 1.00 -10.96
C LEU A 173 -10.95 2.35 -10.34
N HIS A 174 -11.95 3.04 -9.82
CA HIS A 174 -11.69 4.22 -9.01
C HIS A 174 -10.94 3.81 -7.73
N ASN A 175 -9.97 4.62 -7.32
CA ASN A 175 -9.32 4.46 -6.02
C ASN A 175 -10.19 5.10 -4.91
N ARG A 176 -9.73 5.04 -3.67
CA ARG A 176 -10.43 5.63 -2.52
C ARG A 176 -10.81 7.10 -2.74
N ARG A 177 -9.91 7.90 -3.30
CA ARG A 177 -10.18 9.32 -3.59
C ARG A 177 -11.22 9.47 -4.71
N GLY A 178 -11.09 8.67 -5.78
CA GLY A 178 -12.06 8.61 -6.87
C GLY A 178 -13.44 8.24 -6.38
N PHE A 179 -13.55 7.25 -5.48
CA PHE A 179 -14.80 6.90 -4.84
C PHE A 179 -15.45 8.09 -4.16
N PHE A 180 -14.79 8.75 -3.22
CA PHE A 180 -15.38 9.88 -2.49
C PHE A 180 -15.75 11.06 -3.39
N THR A 181 -14.95 11.31 -4.43
CA THR A 181 -15.23 12.37 -5.41
C THR A 181 -16.53 12.09 -6.18
N LEU A 182 -16.67 10.89 -6.74
CA LEU A 182 -17.82 10.51 -7.55
C LEU A 182 -19.05 10.20 -6.71
N ALA A 183 -18.88 9.45 -5.62
CA ALA A 183 -19.97 9.14 -4.70
C ALA A 183 -20.62 10.40 -4.12
N THR A 184 -19.83 11.45 -3.83
CA THR A 184 -20.39 12.74 -3.40
C THR A 184 -21.26 13.39 -4.49
N GLN A 185 -20.92 13.24 -5.77
CA GLN A 185 -21.72 13.74 -6.86
C GLN A 185 -23.04 12.96 -7.00
N VAL A 186 -22.95 11.63 -6.96
CA VAL A 186 -24.12 10.73 -6.99
C VAL A 186 -25.04 11.00 -5.78
N TRP A 187 -24.45 11.18 -4.59
CA TRP A 187 -25.17 11.57 -3.37
C TRP A 187 -25.99 12.85 -3.54
N LYS A 188 -25.36 13.93 -4.02
CA LYS A 188 -26.04 15.20 -4.27
C LYS A 188 -27.17 15.06 -5.28
N GLN A 189 -27.00 14.19 -6.28
CA GLN A 189 -28.03 13.91 -7.26
C GLN A 189 -29.18 13.13 -6.63
N ALA A 190 -28.90 12.11 -5.80
CA ALA A 190 -29.92 11.33 -5.08
C ALA A 190 -30.74 12.21 -4.13
N VAL A 191 -30.10 13.08 -3.35
CA VAL A 191 -30.78 14.11 -2.51
C VAL A 191 -31.76 14.93 -3.34
N ARG A 192 -31.34 15.43 -4.51
CA ARG A 192 -32.17 16.27 -5.37
C ARG A 192 -33.35 15.52 -5.98
N LEU A 193 -33.18 14.23 -6.27
CA LEU A 193 -34.19 13.39 -6.89
C LEU A 193 -35.07 12.68 -5.86
N GLY A 194 -34.76 12.76 -4.56
CA GLY A 194 -35.45 12.03 -3.49
C GLY A 194 -35.29 10.50 -3.61
N ARG A 195 -34.16 10.04 -4.20
CA ARG A 195 -33.90 8.60 -4.41
C ARG A 195 -32.94 8.06 -3.36
N THR A 196 -33.17 6.82 -2.99
CA THR A 196 -32.21 6.04 -2.18
C THR A 196 -31.06 5.52 -3.03
N MET A 197 -29.98 5.11 -2.36
CA MET A 197 -28.84 4.45 -2.97
C MET A 197 -28.51 3.18 -2.21
N VAL A 198 -27.86 2.26 -2.89
CA VAL A 198 -27.33 1.03 -2.29
C VAL A 198 -25.81 1.08 -2.32
N LEU A 199 -25.21 0.79 -1.19
CA LEU A 199 -23.75 0.70 -1.04
C LEU A 199 -23.37 -0.74 -0.69
N PHE A 200 -22.52 -1.32 -1.51
CA PHE A 200 -21.91 -2.63 -1.30
C PHE A 200 -20.46 -2.45 -0.87
N TYR A 201 -20.04 -3.14 0.17
CA TYR A 201 -18.65 -3.24 0.59
C TYR A 201 -18.20 -4.69 0.40
N PHE A 202 -17.16 -4.89 -0.43
CA PHE A 202 -16.64 -6.20 -0.80
C PHE A 202 -15.24 -6.41 -0.23
N ASP A 203 -14.89 -7.68 -0.03
CA ASP A 203 -13.55 -8.11 0.33
C ASP A 203 -13.25 -9.42 -0.42
N VAL A 204 -12.03 -9.51 -0.96
CA VAL A 204 -11.56 -10.70 -1.67
C VAL A 204 -11.09 -11.74 -0.67
N ASP A 205 -11.82 -12.83 -0.57
CA ASP A 205 -11.53 -13.89 0.40
C ASP A 205 -10.19 -14.58 0.09
N GLY A 206 -9.35 -14.72 1.10
CA GLY A 206 -8.14 -15.54 1.04
C GLY A 206 -6.96 -14.92 0.30
N LEU A 207 -6.97 -13.63 -0.03
CA LEU A 207 -5.85 -12.94 -0.73
C LEU A 207 -4.50 -13.20 -0.04
N LYS A 208 -4.45 -13.09 1.30
CA LYS A 208 -3.22 -13.36 2.06
C LYS A 208 -2.70 -14.78 1.82
N THR A 209 -3.58 -15.77 1.88
CA THR A 209 -3.21 -17.17 1.63
C THR A 209 -2.68 -17.38 0.22
N VAL A 210 -3.28 -16.74 -0.80
CA VAL A 210 -2.81 -16.80 -2.19
C VAL A 210 -1.43 -16.17 -2.30
N ASN A 211 -1.23 -15.00 -1.70
CA ASN A 211 0.08 -14.34 -1.66
C ASN A 211 1.16 -15.22 -1.02
N ASP A 212 0.86 -15.82 0.13
CA ASP A 212 1.80 -16.64 0.89
C ASP A 212 2.16 -17.95 0.14
N LEU A 213 1.21 -18.55 -0.59
CA LEU A 213 1.41 -19.83 -1.28
C LEU A 213 1.88 -19.68 -2.73
N ARG A 214 1.43 -18.68 -3.48
CA ARG A 214 1.66 -18.52 -4.92
C ARG A 214 2.37 -17.21 -5.30
N GLY A 215 2.70 -16.38 -4.32
CA GLY A 215 3.37 -15.09 -4.51
C GLY A 215 2.41 -13.97 -4.90
N HIS A 216 2.89 -12.73 -4.75
CA HIS A 216 2.07 -11.51 -4.95
C HIS A 216 1.57 -11.31 -6.39
N ALA A 217 2.32 -11.80 -7.39
CA ALA A 217 1.86 -11.74 -8.78
C ALA A 217 0.54 -12.49 -8.99
N GLU A 218 0.31 -13.58 -8.24
CA GLU A 218 -0.96 -14.29 -8.29
C GLU A 218 -2.06 -13.56 -7.50
N GLY A 219 -1.71 -12.93 -6.37
CA GLY A 219 -2.62 -12.05 -5.65
C GLY A 219 -3.06 -10.85 -6.47
N ASP A 220 -2.15 -10.25 -7.25
CA ASP A 220 -2.48 -9.16 -8.18
C ASP A 220 -3.44 -9.63 -9.27
N ARG A 221 -3.25 -10.85 -9.82
CA ARG A 221 -4.20 -11.45 -10.78
C ARG A 221 -5.56 -11.70 -10.15
N LEU A 222 -5.61 -12.17 -8.91
CA LEU A 222 -6.84 -12.37 -8.17
C LEU A 222 -7.63 -11.05 -7.97
N LEU A 223 -6.93 -9.97 -7.63
CA LEU A 223 -7.51 -8.63 -7.50
C LEU A 223 -8.01 -8.07 -8.84
N ALA A 224 -7.25 -8.26 -9.92
CA ALA A 224 -7.69 -7.88 -11.26
C ALA A 224 -8.94 -8.66 -11.68
N ALA A 225 -8.96 -9.98 -11.46
CA ALA A 225 -10.12 -10.82 -11.72
C ALA A 225 -11.37 -10.39 -10.92
N ALA A 226 -11.20 -10.05 -9.64
CA ALA A 226 -12.28 -9.51 -8.81
C ALA A 226 -12.84 -8.21 -9.40
N SER A 227 -11.97 -7.32 -9.89
CA SER A 227 -12.40 -6.06 -10.51
C SER A 227 -13.20 -6.28 -11.80
N ASP A 228 -12.79 -7.22 -12.64
CA ASP A 228 -13.50 -7.55 -13.89
C ASP A 228 -14.88 -8.17 -13.60
N ILE A 229 -14.96 -9.04 -12.60
CA ILE A 229 -16.24 -9.62 -12.13
C ILE A 229 -17.18 -8.52 -11.63
N LEU A 230 -16.69 -7.55 -10.86
CA LEU A 230 -17.49 -6.42 -10.39
C LEU A 230 -17.97 -5.55 -11.56
N ARG A 231 -17.14 -5.26 -12.56
CA ARG A 231 -17.55 -4.54 -13.78
C ARG A 231 -18.65 -5.28 -14.56
N LEU A 232 -18.58 -6.60 -14.64
CA LEU A 232 -19.62 -7.42 -15.28
C LEU A 232 -20.89 -7.50 -14.44
N THR A 233 -20.80 -7.28 -13.14
CA THR A 233 -21.91 -7.38 -12.21
C THR A 233 -22.69 -6.08 -12.08
N PHE A 234 -22.03 -4.95 -12.12
CA PHE A 234 -22.63 -3.63 -11.94
C PHE A 234 -22.74 -2.87 -13.26
N ARG A 235 -23.55 -1.81 -13.29
CA ARG A 235 -23.78 -0.97 -14.47
C ARG A 235 -22.63 0.03 -14.62
N GLU A 236 -22.42 0.55 -15.81
CA GLU A 236 -21.44 1.63 -16.07
C GLU A 236 -21.75 2.92 -15.28
N SER A 237 -23.03 3.14 -14.95
CA SER A 237 -23.47 4.27 -14.10
C SER A 237 -23.11 4.13 -12.63
N ASP A 238 -22.75 2.93 -12.18
CA ASP A 238 -22.43 2.65 -10.79
C ASP A 238 -20.97 3.04 -10.50
N VAL A 239 -20.73 3.57 -9.30
CA VAL A 239 -19.38 3.94 -8.88
C VAL A 239 -18.69 2.71 -8.30
N ILE A 240 -17.82 2.07 -9.08
CA ILE A 240 -17.05 0.89 -8.67
C ILE A 240 -15.64 1.32 -8.30
N SER A 241 -15.18 0.97 -7.10
CA SER A 241 -13.91 1.44 -6.57
C SER A 241 -13.18 0.36 -5.77
N ARG A 242 -11.84 0.46 -5.75
CA ARG A 242 -10.99 -0.27 -4.82
C ARG A 242 -10.49 0.70 -3.76
N LEU A 243 -10.79 0.44 -2.49
CA LEU A 243 -10.39 1.33 -1.38
C LEU A 243 -8.95 1.08 -0.92
N GLY A 244 -8.44 -0.13 -1.10
CA GLY A 244 -7.08 -0.56 -0.76
C GLY A 244 -7.03 -2.05 -0.46
N GLY A 245 -5.86 -2.67 -0.54
CA GLY A 245 -5.71 -4.10 -0.27
C GLY A 245 -6.69 -4.97 -1.06
N ASP A 246 -7.53 -5.70 -0.34
CA ASP A 246 -8.59 -6.60 -0.83
C ASP A 246 -10.00 -6.00 -0.80
N GLU A 247 -10.13 -4.69 -0.47
CA GLU A 247 -11.40 -4.02 -0.24
C GLU A 247 -11.91 -3.27 -1.48
N PHE A 248 -13.15 -3.56 -1.88
CA PHE A 248 -13.84 -2.88 -2.98
C PHE A 248 -15.17 -2.33 -2.50
N VAL A 249 -15.62 -1.24 -3.12
CA VAL A 249 -16.91 -0.61 -2.81
C VAL A 249 -17.62 -0.29 -4.10
N VAL A 250 -18.93 -0.52 -4.11
CA VAL A 250 -19.82 -0.13 -5.21
C VAL A 250 -20.98 0.69 -4.65
N MET A 251 -21.26 1.82 -5.31
CA MET A 251 -22.39 2.67 -4.99
C MET A 251 -23.29 2.80 -6.20
N SER A 252 -24.55 2.39 -6.05
CA SER A 252 -25.57 2.42 -7.08
C SER A 252 -26.73 3.31 -6.65
N MET A 253 -27.28 4.07 -7.59
CA MET A 253 -28.53 4.81 -7.38
C MET A 253 -29.70 3.90 -7.75
N GLU A 254 -30.29 3.23 -6.77
CA GLU A 254 -31.35 2.26 -6.98
C GLU A 254 -32.31 2.23 -5.78
N ASP A 255 -33.60 2.10 -6.06
CA ASP A 255 -34.67 2.08 -5.07
C ASP A 255 -35.59 0.85 -5.19
N GLU A 256 -35.30 -0.07 -6.14
CA GLU A 256 -36.07 -1.30 -6.28
C GLU A 256 -35.72 -2.29 -5.16
N ALA A 257 -36.75 -2.85 -4.52
CA ALA A 257 -36.60 -3.76 -3.38
C ALA A 257 -35.76 -5.01 -3.73
N ASP A 258 -35.89 -5.50 -4.97
CA ASP A 258 -35.25 -6.75 -5.43
C ASP A 258 -33.82 -6.49 -6.01
N TYR A 259 -33.34 -5.25 -6.02
CA TYR A 259 -32.05 -4.90 -6.63
C TYR A 259 -30.91 -5.65 -5.97
N VAL A 260 -30.84 -5.68 -4.64
CA VAL A 260 -29.77 -6.35 -3.89
C VAL A 260 -29.75 -7.85 -4.19
N GLU A 261 -30.91 -8.48 -4.27
CA GLU A 261 -31.04 -9.92 -4.59
C GLU A 261 -30.59 -10.19 -6.04
N SER A 262 -31.01 -9.35 -6.97
CA SER A 262 -30.62 -9.48 -8.38
C SER A 262 -29.09 -9.34 -8.56
N ILE A 263 -28.45 -8.42 -7.83
CA ILE A 263 -27.00 -8.26 -7.80
C ILE A 263 -26.35 -9.49 -7.20
N ALA A 264 -26.87 -10.03 -6.10
CA ALA A 264 -26.30 -11.22 -5.44
C ALA A 264 -26.30 -12.44 -6.39
N ILE A 265 -27.39 -12.67 -7.10
CA ILE A 265 -27.49 -13.76 -8.09
C ILE A 265 -26.51 -13.54 -9.26
N ARG A 266 -26.47 -12.33 -9.81
CA ARG A 266 -25.57 -11.99 -10.93
C ARG A 266 -24.10 -12.12 -10.53
N LEU A 267 -23.73 -11.65 -9.34
CA LEU A 267 -22.40 -11.78 -8.79
C LEU A 267 -21.97 -13.25 -8.65
N ALA A 268 -22.83 -14.07 -8.03
CA ALA A 268 -22.56 -15.49 -7.84
C ALA A 268 -22.36 -16.22 -9.19
N ASN A 269 -23.18 -15.90 -10.19
CA ASN A 269 -23.06 -16.47 -11.53
C ASN A 269 -21.76 -16.02 -12.22
N ASN A 270 -21.38 -14.74 -12.12
CA ASN A 270 -20.16 -14.22 -12.72
C ASN A 270 -18.90 -14.81 -12.05
N VAL A 271 -18.87 -14.93 -10.73
CA VAL A 271 -17.78 -15.59 -9.99
C VAL A 271 -17.66 -17.06 -10.41
N ALA A 272 -18.78 -17.80 -10.46
CA ALA A 272 -18.78 -19.21 -10.88
C ALA A 272 -18.33 -19.37 -12.33
N HIS A 273 -18.75 -18.47 -13.22
CA HIS A 273 -18.34 -18.47 -14.62
C HIS A 273 -16.85 -18.21 -14.75
N TRP A 274 -16.31 -17.18 -14.11
CA TRP A 274 -14.89 -16.85 -14.10
C TRP A 274 -14.04 -18.02 -13.62
N ASN A 275 -14.38 -18.61 -12.48
CA ASN A 275 -13.62 -19.72 -11.90
C ASN A 275 -13.62 -20.98 -12.81
N ARG A 276 -14.72 -21.23 -13.55
CA ARG A 276 -14.74 -22.32 -14.53
C ARG A 276 -13.86 -22.06 -15.74
N GLN A 277 -13.73 -20.80 -16.16
CA GLN A 277 -12.90 -20.44 -17.32
C GLN A 277 -11.41 -20.39 -17.00
N HIS A 278 -11.04 -20.24 -15.72
CA HIS A 278 -9.67 -20.07 -15.27
C HIS A 278 -9.29 -21.10 -14.17
N PRO A 279 -9.34 -22.41 -14.47
CA PRO A 279 -9.14 -23.47 -13.47
C PRO A 279 -7.73 -23.49 -12.86
N ASP A 280 -6.73 -22.96 -13.58
CA ASP A 280 -5.33 -22.92 -13.14
C ASP A 280 -5.03 -21.72 -12.22
N ASN A 281 -5.87 -20.71 -12.20
CA ASN A 281 -5.73 -19.53 -11.35
C ASN A 281 -6.25 -19.82 -9.93
N ALA A 282 -5.86 -18.95 -8.98
CA ALA A 282 -6.49 -18.95 -7.67
C ALA A 282 -8.00 -18.62 -7.82
N PRO A 283 -8.91 -19.43 -7.22
CA PRO A 283 -10.34 -19.19 -7.38
C PRO A 283 -10.75 -17.87 -6.72
N VAL A 284 -11.52 -17.08 -7.45
CA VAL A 284 -12.10 -15.83 -6.91
C VAL A 284 -13.24 -16.18 -5.96
N SER A 285 -13.22 -15.60 -4.77
CA SER A 285 -14.32 -15.59 -3.81
C SER A 285 -14.47 -14.18 -3.26
N LEU A 286 -15.71 -13.68 -3.23
CA LEU A 286 -16.04 -12.35 -2.75
C LEU A 286 -17.05 -12.43 -1.62
N SER A 287 -16.70 -11.88 -0.47
CA SER A 287 -17.64 -11.61 0.62
C SER A 287 -18.10 -10.15 0.53
N TYR A 288 -19.36 -9.87 0.87
CA TYR A 288 -19.88 -8.51 0.82
C TYR A 288 -20.86 -8.18 1.95
N GLY A 289 -20.89 -6.91 2.35
CA GLY A 289 -21.90 -6.27 3.17
C GLY A 289 -22.68 -5.24 2.34
N VAL A 290 -23.91 -4.96 2.72
CA VAL A 290 -24.79 -4.01 2.03
C VAL A 290 -25.43 -3.09 3.03
N THR A 291 -25.58 -1.80 2.66
CA THR A 291 -26.43 -0.84 3.37
C THR A 291 -27.22 0.00 2.40
N LEU A 292 -28.43 0.39 2.82
CA LEU A 292 -29.26 1.36 2.12
C LEU A 292 -28.88 2.76 2.58
N CYS A 293 -28.58 3.62 1.63
CA CYS A 293 -28.17 5.01 1.88
C CYS A 293 -29.36 5.92 1.57
N ASP A 294 -30.11 6.31 2.61
CA ASP A 294 -31.15 7.32 2.51
C ASP A 294 -30.54 8.70 2.72
N PRO A 295 -30.56 9.57 1.68
CA PRO A 295 -30.04 10.93 1.82
C PRO A 295 -30.80 11.80 2.82
N SER A 296 -32.05 11.46 3.14
CA SER A 296 -32.88 12.21 4.10
C SER A 296 -32.53 11.91 5.57
N ALA A 297 -31.78 10.83 5.82
CA ALA A 297 -31.44 10.37 7.17
C ALA A 297 -30.45 11.27 7.93
N GLY A 298 -29.95 12.36 7.33
CA GLY A 298 -29.01 13.29 7.97
C GLY A 298 -27.64 12.70 8.27
N ARG A 299 -27.30 11.57 7.62
CA ARG A 299 -26.05 10.85 7.77
C ARG A 299 -25.09 11.18 6.63
N ASN A 300 -23.79 10.99 6.84
CA ASN A 300 -22.77 11.16 5.82
C ASN A 300 -22.37 9.82 5.16
N LEU A 301 -21.67 9.92 4.03
CA LEU A 301 -21.24 8.77 3.25
C LEU A 301 -20.31 7.84 4.05
N GLU A 302 -19.44 8.39 4.89
CA GLU A 302 -18.51 7.63 5.72
C GLU A 302 -19.25 6.74 6.72
N SER A 303 -20.38 7.20 7.27
CA SER A 303 -21.19 6.41 8.20
C SER A 303 -21.85 5.21 7.52
N PHE A 304 -22.26 5.35 6.26
CA PHE A 304 -22.80 4.23 5.47
C PHE A 304 -21.72 3.24 5.06
N LEU A 305 -20.52 3.71 4.73
CA LEU A 305 -19.37 2.84 4.50
C LEU A 305 -19.06 1.97 5.73
N ALA A 306 -19.00 2.58 6.91
CA ALA A 306 -18.77 1.87 8.16
C ALA A 306 -19.88 0.84 8.47
N GLU A 307 -21.12 1.15 8.12
CA GLU A 307 -22.25 0.23 8.30
C GLU A 307 -22.17 -0.98 7.35
N ALA A 308 -21.82 -0.75 6.09
CA ALA A 308 -21.63 -1.82 5.10
C ALA A 308 -20.44 -2.71 5.44
N ASP A 309 -19.33 -2.14 5.93
CA ASP A 309 -18.18 -2.88 6.43
C ASP A 309 -18.56 -3.75 7.67
N ALA A 310 -19.29 -3.17 8.62
CA ALA A 310 -19.81 -3.93 9.77
C ALA A 310 -20.74 -5.07 9.35
N ALA A 311 -21.55 -4.88 8.30
CA ALA A 311 -22.40 -5.93 7.74
C ALA A 311 -21.57 -7.05 7.09
N LEU A 312 -20.51 -6.70 6.35
CA LEU A 312 -19.54 -7.65 5.80
C LEU A 312 -18.86 -8.47 6.91
N TYR A 313 -18.38 -7.80 7.95
CA TYR A 313 -17.72 -8.46 9.07
C TYR A 313 -18.63 -9.47 9.78
N ARG A 314 -19.91 -9.11 10.05
CA ARG A 314 -20.91 -10.02 10.63
C ARG A 314 -21.10 -11.24 9.75
N ARG A 315 -21.20 -11.07 8.41
CA ARG A 315 -21.39 -12.17 7.46
C ARG A 315 -20.18 -13.11 7.39
N LYS A 316 -18.96 -12.56 7.40
CA LYS A 316 -17.72 -13.35 7.47
C LYS A 316 -17.64 -14.17 8.76
N ARG A 317 -18.04 -13.62 9.90
CA ARG A 317 -18.06 -14.31 11.19
C ARG A 317 -19.03 -15.48 11.18
N LEU A 318 -20.26 -15.28 10.74
CA LEU A 318 -21.27 -16.34 10.64
C LEU A 318 -20.81 -17.48 9.72
N ARG A 319 -20.19 -17.17 8.60
CA ARG A 319 -19.65 -18.18 7.66
C ARG A 319 -18.53 -19.00 8.30
N ARG A 320 -17.69 -18.40 9.13
CA ARG A 320 -16.62 -19.11 9.87
C ARG A 320 -17.20 -20.05 10.93
N GLU A 321 -18.21 -19.62 11.67
CA GLU A 321 -18.91 -20.40 12.68
C GLU A 321 -19.60 -21.63 12.02
N GLN A 322 -20.32 -21.46 10.91
CA GLN A 322 -20.93 -22.54 10.15
C GLN A 322 -19.91 -23.55 9.58
N ASN A 323 -18.77 -23.09 9.10
CA ASN A 323 -17.71 -23.98 8.61
C ASN A 323 -16.98 -24.72 9.74
N HIS A 324 -17.02 -24.20 10.96
CA HIS A 324 -16.47 -24.89 12.13
C HIS A 324 -17.39 -25.99 12.62
N ASP A 325 -18.71 -25.73 12.64
CA ASP A 325 -19.74 -26.72 13.00
C ASP A 325 -19.85 -27.85 11.96
N SER A 326 -19.69 -27.55 10.68
CA SER A 326 -19.70 -28.55 9.59
C SER A 326 -18.47 -29.46 9.61
N LYS A 327 -17.37 -29.08 10.26
CA LYS A 327 -16.20 -29.94 10.47
C LYS A 327 -16.32 -30.83 11.71
N ASN A 328 -17.24 -30.51 12.62
CA ASN A 328 -17.44 -31.23 13.88
C ASN A 328 -18.75 -32.02 13.98
N GLY A 329 -19.65 -31.97 12.98
CA GLY A 329 -20.94 -32.65 13.03
C GLY A 329 -21.47 -33.06 11.68
N SER A 330 -22.01 -34.24 11.61
CA SER A 330 -22.64 -34.91 10.46
C SER A 330 -23.75 -34.06 9.81
N ILE A 331 -23.81 -34.13 8.52
CA ILE A 331 -24.67 -33.53 7.54
C ILE A 331 -26.15 -33.43 7.96
N GLU A 332 -26.66 -32.22 8.13
CA GLU A 332 -28.08 -31.90 7.84
C GLU A 332 -28.15 -30.66 6.95
N PRO A 333 -29.04 -30.65 5.91
CA PRO A 333 -29.11 -29.53 4.99
C PRO A 333 -29.80 -28.33 5.64
N ALA A 334 -29.17 -27.16 5.55
CA ALA A 334 -29.68 -25.92 6.12
C ALA A 334 -30.90 -25.36 5.40
N PRO A 335 -31.90 -24.82 6.13
CA PRO A 335 -33.04 -24.15 5.55
C PRO A 335 -32.69 -22.78 4.98
N MET A 336 -33.29 -22.44 3.86
CA MET A 336 -33.28 -21.11 3.27
C MET A 336 -33.86 -20.09 4.24
N VAL A 337 -33.07 -19.15 4.74
CA VAL A 337 -33.55 -18.07 5.62
C VAL A 337 -33.99 -16.90 4.76
N GLY A 338 -35.29 -16.64 4.79
CA GLY A 338 -35.90 -15.45 4.22
C GLY A 338 -35.49 -14.18 4.91
N LEU A 339 -35.47 -13.11 4.13
CA LEU A 339 -35.22 -11.73 4.51
C LEU A 339 -36.25 -11.25 5.56
N ALA A 340 -35.77 -10.70 6.65
CA ALA A 340 -36.49 -9.76 7.49
C ALA A 340 -35.60 -8.55 7.74
#